data_4c07beeca8e2a386ce74d5964f08e853
#
_entry.id   4c07beeca8e2a386ce74d5964f08e853
#
_cell.length_a   1.000
_cell.length_b   1.000
_cell.length_c   1.000
_cell.angle_alpha   90.00
_cell.angle_beta   90.00
_cell.angle_gamma   90.00
#
_symmetry.space_group_name_H-M   'P 1'
#
loop_
_entity.id
_entity.type
_entity.pdbx_description
1 polymer ?
#
loop_
_entity_poly.entity_id
_entity_poly.type
_entity_poly.pdbx_seq_one_letter_code
_entity_poly.pdbx_strand_id
1 'polypeptide(L)'
;TTASKTAVAAHRGLLSAAEVAEIRAFAATQTRPEQIQSRSHDDTRIVTYLSYERAFRRRLPEIYAKLRGVALAKHVAEGGDASQRFELRVAEHHVVTPGGGLFDPQHVDAGSLVTVDVMLDAAFEGGAFRTLEDGAAVSHADVFRDPGDAVVFLSLKRHHVDRVTAGARRVLVLEFWDGPERGCPHRCERPRGACDVAVHDAVLAGAGDFGAAFFDALDPALVRDAMAALERDE
;
A
#
# COMPACT_ATOMS: atom_id res chain seq x y z
N THR A 1 -5.41 -21.59 3.36
CA THR A 1 -4.35 -21.03 2.49
C THR A 1 -3.06 -20.88 3.27
N THR A 2 -1.90 -21.05 2.63
CA THR A 2 -0.58 -20.99 3.26
C THR A 2 -0.34 -19.67 4.01
N ALA A 3 -0.84 -18.54 3.50
CA ALA A 3 -0.67 -17.22 4.10
C ALA A 3 -1.30 -17.07 5.50
N SER A 4 -2.37 -17.79 5.83
CA SER A 4 -2.96 -17.74 7.18
C SER A 4 -2.09 -18.41 8.24
N LYS A 5 -1.17 -19.30 7.83
CA LYS A 5 -0.27 -20.03 8.72
C LYS A 5 1.09 -19.36 8.91
N THR A 6 1.41 -18.32 8.10
CA THR A 6 2.68 -17.60 8.25
C THR A 6 2.59 -16.61 9.39
N ALA A 7 3.65 -16.52 10.20
CA ALA A 7 3.70 -15.55 11.29
C ALA A 7 3.88 -14.12 10.77
N VAL A 8 3.36 -13.14 11.49
CA VAL A 8 3.74 -11.74 11.33
C VAL A 8 5.14 -11.55 11.93
N ALA A 9 6.06 -10.94 11.18
CA ALA A 9 7.35 -10.54 11.72
C ALA A 9 7.21 -9.14 12.33
N ALA A 10 7.39 -9.04 13.64
CA ALA A 10 7.37 -7.76 14.34
C ALA A 10 8.80 -7.25 14.58
N HIS A 11 9.01 -5.97 14.30
CA HIS A 11 10.29 -5.28 14.47
C HIS A 11 10.05 -4.03 15.34
N ARG A 12 10.41 -4.09 16.61
CA ARG A 12 10.34 -2.92 17.48
C ARG A 12 11.46 -1.93 17.14
N GLY A 13 11.08 -0.66 16.97
CA GLY A 13 12.03 0.40 16.67
C GLY A 13 12.82 0.16 15.38
N LEU A 14 12.22 -0.46 14.37
CA LEU A 14 12.87 -0.66 13.05
C LEU A 14 13.35 0.67 12.47
N LEU A 15 12.54 1.71 12.59
CA LEU A 15 12.92 3.07 12.24
C LEU A 15 13.21 3.89 13.50
N SER A 16 14.26 4.69 13.43
CA SER A 16 14.59 5.68 14.47
C SER A 16 13.56 6.82 14.50
N ALA A 17 13.52 7.56 15.59
CA ALA A 17 12.67 8.75 15.72
C ALA A 17 12.96 9.80 14.63
N ALA A 18 14.21 9.93 14.18
CA ALA A 18 14.59 10.83 13.08
C ALA A 18 13.99 10.38 11.74
N GLU A 19 14.09 9.08 11.42
CA GLU A 19 13.50 8.51 10.19
C GLU A 19 11.96 8.64 10.19
N VAL A 20 11.32 8.42 11.33
CA VAL A 20 9.86 8.62 11.48
C VAL A 20 9.50 10.10 11.24
N ALA A 21 10.26 11.03 11.83
CA ALA A 21 10.05 12.47 11.62
C ALA A 21 10.24 12.87 10.16
N GLU A 22 11.21 12.28 9.46
CA GLU A 22 11.46 12.52 8.04
C GLU A 22 10.30 12.03 7.17
N ILE A 23 9.76 10.83 7.43
CA ILE A 23 8.57 10.31 6.74
C ILE A 23 7.36 11.25 6.95
N ARG A 24 7.12 11.68 8.20
CA ARG A 24 6.01 12.57 8.53
C ARG A 24 6.15 13.94 7.85
N ALA A 25 7.36 14.50 7.84
CA ALA A 25 7.64 15.75 7.14
C ALA A 25 7.42 15.61 5.64
N PHE A 26 7.90 14.51 5.04
CA PHE A 26 7.65 14.22 3.62
C PHE A 26 6.16 14.06 3.33
N ALA A 27 5.42 13.29 4.13
CA ALA A 27 3.98 13.11 3.95
C ALA A 27 3.21 14.45 4.01
N ALA A 28 3.61 15.36 4.90
CA ALA A 28 2.99 16.68 5.04
C ALA A 28 3.19 17.58 3.79
N THR A 29 4.19 17.30 2.96
CA THR A 29 4.41 18.02 1.70
C THR A 29 3.55 17.50 0.54
N GLN A 30 2.90 16.35 0.70
CA GLN A 30 2.10 15.71 -0.33
C GLN A 30 0.65 16.22 -0.25
N THR A 31 0.37 17.33 -0.94
CA THR A 31 -0.91 18.04 -0.83
C THR A 31 -1.73 18.05 -2.12
N ARG A 32 -1.27 17.36 -3.17
CA ARG A 32 -1.99 17.30 -4.45
C ARG A 32 -3.27 16.47 -4.28
N PRO A 33 -4.44 16.97 -4.73
CA PRO A 33 -5.72 16.29 -4.54
C PRO A 33 -5.72 14.86 -5.08
N GLU A 34 -5.07 14.60 -6.21
CA GLU A 34 -4.99 13.27 -6.82
C GLU A 34 -4.24 12.25 -5.96
N GLN A 35 -3.38 12.69 -5.03
CA GLN A 35 -2.65 11.82 -4.12
C GLN A 35 -3.42 11.47 -2.85
N ILE A 36 -4.56 12.14 -2.59
CA ILE A 36 -5.28 12.06 -1.32
C ILE A 36 -6.64 11.44 -1.58
N GLN A 37 -6.93 10.35 -0.87
CA GLN A 37 -8.21 9.64 -1.01
C GLN A 37 -8.82 9.40 0.37
N SER A 38 -10.13 9.66 0.50
CA SER A 38 -10.91 9.12 1.60
C SER A 38 -11.18 7.63 1.37
N ARG A 39 -10.95 6.83 2.40
CA ARG A 39 -11.21 5.39 2.41
C ARG A 39 -12.37 5.02 3.34
N SER A 40 -13.09 6.02 3.84
CA SER A 40 -14.29 5.87 4.63
C SER A 40 -15.33 6.92 4.21
N HIS A 41 -16.59 6.63 4.42
CA HIS A 41 -17.69 7.53 4.02
C HIS A 41 -17.70 8.86 4.80
N ASP A 42 -17.13 8.87 6.00
CA ASP A 42 -17.12 9.99 6.95
C ASP A 42 -15.73 10.63 7.12
N ASP A 43 -14.80 10.37 6.17
CA ASP A 43 -13.41 10.85 6.15
C ASP A 43 -12.60 10.50 7.42
N THR A 44 -13.03 9.50 8.18
CA THR A 44 -12.28 9.01 9.34
C THR A 44 -11.03 8.20 8.97
N ARG A 45 -10.86 7.88 7.68
CA ARG A 45 -9.66 7.22 7.14
C ARG A 45 -9.23 7.89 5.84
N ILE A 46 -8.15 8.65 5.92
CA ILE A 46 -7.53 9.32 4.78
C ILE A 46 -6.23 8.62 4.41
N VAL A 47 -6.02 8.43 3.12
CA VAL A 47 -4.79 7.85 2.55
C VAL A 47 -4.14 8.86 1.63
N THR A 48 -2.81 9.05 1.81
CA THR A 48 -1.97 9.85 0.90
C THR A 48 -0.96 8.95 0.22
N TYR A 49 -0.95 8.94 -1.11
CA TYR A 49 -0.03 8.12 -1.91
C TYR A 49 1.35 8.76 -2.02
N LEU A 50 2.28 8.31 -1.19
CA LEU A 50 3.67 8.80 -1.14
C LEU A 50 4.52 8.26 -2.31
N SER A 51 4.08 7.17 -2.95
CA SER A 51 4.72 6.59 -4.12
C SER A 51 4.44 7.36 -5.42
N TYR A 52 3.53 8.33 -5.40
CA TYR A 52 3.21 9.13 -6.60
C TYR A 52 4.49 9.72 -7.21
N GLU A 53 4.61 9.62 -8.55
CA GLU A 53 5.81 9.98 -9.30
C GLU A 53 7.11 9.30 -8.77
N ARG A 54 7.01 8.15 -8.10
CA ARG A 54 8.11 7.43 -7.41
C ARG A 54 8.81 8.30 -6.36
N ALA A 55 8.06 9.24 -5.75
CA ALA A 55 8.64 10.24 -4.86
C ALA A 55 9.18 9.63 -3.57
N PHE A 56 8.52 8.60 -3.00
CA PHE A 56 8.97 7.94 -1.75
C PHE A 56 10.41 7.46 -1.86
N ARG A 57 10.72 6.64 -2.86
CA ARG A 57 12.08 6.10 -3.07
C ARG A 57 13.11 7.20 -3.34
N ARG A 58 12.74 8.22 -4.13
CA ARG A 58 13.66 9.31 -4.49
C ARG A 58 14.00 10.22 -3.33
N ARG A 59 13.02 10.46 -2.44
CA ARG A 59 13.17 11.41 -1.32
C ARG A 59 13.69 10.77 -0.06
N LEU A 60 13.43 9.47 0.13
CA LEU A 60 13.74 8.69 1.33
C LEU A 60 14.48 7.39 0.97
N PRO A 61 15.59 7.46 0.20
CA PRO A 61 16.24 6.26 -0.36
C PRO A 61 16.75 5.28 0.70
N GLU A 62 17.29 5.77 1.80
CA GLU A 62 17.83 4.94 2.89
C GLU A 62 16.70 4.24 3.65
N ILE A 63 15.62 4.95 3.94
CA ILE A 63 14.43 4.39 4.59
C ILE A 63 13.80 3.36 3.66
N TYR A 64 13.65 3.67 2.37
CA TYR A 64 13.17 2.72 1.36
C TYR A 64 14.01 1.45 1.34
N ALA A 65 15.34 1.57 1.28
CA ALA A 65 16.23 0.41 1.23
C ALA A 65 16.08 -0.47 2.48
N LYS A 66 15.99 0.14 3.66
CA LYS A 66 15.77 -0.56 4.94
C LYS A 66 14.44 -1.33 4.94
N LEU A 67 13.34 -0.68 4.56
CA LEU A 67 12.00 -1.30 4.53
C LEU A 67 11.89 -2.39 3.47
N ARG A 68 12.47 -2.17 2.27
CA ARG A 68 12.55 -3.18 1.23
C ARG A 68 13.38 -4.39 1.69
N GLY A 69 14.45 -4.16 2.42
CA GLY A 69 15.32 -5.21 2.96
C GLY A 69 14.56 -6.18 3.88
N VAL A 70 13.81 -5.67 4.86
CA VAL A 70 13.01 -6.51 5.76
C VAL A 70 11.85 -7.20 5.04
N ALA A 71 11.24 -6.54 4.07
CA ALA A 71 10.19 -7.13 3.25
C ALA A 71 10.73 -8.30 2.40
N LEU A 72 11.87 -8.12 1.72
CA LEU A 72 12.50 -9.16 0.93
C LEU A 72 12.96 -10.36 1.81
N ALA A 73 13.52 -10.07 2.98
CA ALA A 73 13.88 -11.11 3.94
C ALA A 73 12.65 -11.94 4.37
N LYS A 74 11.51 -11.29 4.62
CA LYS A 74 10.24 -11.97 4.92
C LYS A 74 9.78 -12.84 3.73
N HIS A 75 9.83 -12.30 2.50
CA HIS A 75 9.46 -13.03 1.29
C HIS A 75 10.25 -14.32 1.15
N VAL A 76 11.59 -14.24 1.28
CA VAL A 76 12.49 -15.39 1.17
C VAL A 76 12.28 -16.39 2.31
N ALA A 77 12.09 -15.91 3.54
CA ALA A 77 11.84 -16.78 4.70
C ALA A 77 10.55 -17.61 4.57
N GLU A 78 9.58 -17.13 3.81
CA GLU A 78 8.33 -17.84 3.52
C GLU A 78 8.37 -18.65 2.21
N GLY A 79 9.57 -18.86 1.63
CA GLY A 79 9.78 -19.68 0.45
C GLY A 79 9.67 -18.93 -0.88
N GLY A 80 9.63 -17.60 -0.85
CA GLY A 80 9.67 -16.78 -2.06
C GLY A 80 11.04 -16.80 -2.74
N ASP A 81 11.07 -16.57 -4.05
CA ASP A 81 12.31 -16.55 -4.85
C ASP A 81 13.01 -15.19 -4.70
N ALA A 82 14.25 -15.20 -4.17
CA ALA A 82 15.07 -14.00 -4.01
C ALA A 82 15.44 -13.33 -5.35
N SER A 83 15.41 -14.07 -6.47
CA SER A 83 15.68 -13.56 -7.81
C SER A 83 14.46 -12.99 -8.52
N GLN A 84 13.27 -13.22 -7.96
CA GLN A 84 12.01 -12.68 -8.46
C GLN A 84 12.04 -11.15 -8.41
N ARG A 85 11.37 -10.51 -9.36
CA ARG A 85 11.15 -9.07 -9.28
C ARG A 85 10.40 -8.73 -7.99
N PHE A 86 10.95 -7.77 -7.24
CA PHE A 86 10.42 -7.37 -5.94
C PHE A 86 10.52 -5.85 -5.80
N GLU A 87 9.52 -5.15 -6.33
CA GLU A 87 9.51 -3.69 -6.41
C GLU A 87 8.34 -3.08 -5.64
N LEU A 88 8.46 -1.80 -5.34
CA LEU A 88 7.39 -1.06 -4.64
C LEU A 88 6.17 -0.91 -5.55
N ARG A 89 5.04 -1.45 -5.11
CA ARG A 89 3.74 -1.24 -5.73
C ARG A 89 3.14 0.08 -5.30
N VAL A 90 3.15 0.34 -4.00
CA VAL A 90 2.58 1.54 -3.39
C VAL A 90 3.23 1.83 -2.05
N ALA A 91 3.35 3.12 -1.70
CA ALA A 91 3.63 3.61 -0.36
C ALA A 91 2.49 4.56 0.03
N GLU A 92 1.78 4.22 1.10
CA GLU A 92 0.60 4.92 1.57
C GLU A 92 0.83 5.47 2.99
N HIS A 93 0.52 6.74 3.21
CA HIS A 93 0.42 7.33 4.54
C HIS A 93 -1.06 7.35 4.94
N HIS A 94 -1.40 6.55 5.93
CA HIS A 94 -2.75 6.48 6.48
C HIS A 94 -2.88 7.38 7.70
N VAL A 95 -3.94 8.17 7.75
CA VAL A 95 -4.41 8.89 8.94
C VAL A 95 -5.79 8.38 9.28
N VAL A 96 -5.93 7.78 10.45
CA VAL A 96 -7.19 7.21 10.94
C VAL A 96 -7.58 7.95 12.22
N THR A 97 -8.72 8.63 12.19
CA THR A 97 -9.26 9.42 13.31
C THR A 97 -10.36 8.64 14.07
N PRO A 98 -10.86 9.14 15.19
CA PRO A 98 -11.90 8.44 15.96
C PRO A 98 -13.11 8.06 15.11
N GLY A 99 -13.54 6.82 15.25
CA GLY A 99 -14.57 6.21 14.42
C GLY A 99 -14.03 5.33 13.29
N GLY A 100 -12.85 5.68 12.75
CA GLY A 100 -12.22 4.96 11.64
C GLY A 100 -11.51 3.67 12.06
N GLY A 101 -11.16 2.89 11.05
CA GLY A 101 -10.48 1.61 11.16
C GLY A 101 -10.43 0.89 9.80
N LEU A 102 -10.09 -0.39 9.83
CA LEU A 102 -10.24 -1.31 8.70
C LEU A 102 -11.05 -2.50 9.21
N PHE A 103 -12.37 -2.46 9.01
CA PHE A 103 -13.31 -3.34 9.73
C PHE A 103 -13.59 -4.69 9.04
N ASP A 104 -13.13 -4.88 7.81
CA ASP A 104 -13.27 -6.16 7.13
C ASP A 104 -12.21 -7.16 7.65
N PRO A 105 -12.59 -8.19 8.43
CA PRO A 105 -11.65 -9.18 8.96
C PRO A 105 -11.13 -10.14 7.88
N GLN A 106 -11.69 -10.07 6.65
CA GLN A 106 -11.23 -10.86 5.51
C GLN A 106 -10.30 -10.05 4.58
N HIS A 107 -10.01 -8.79 4.93
CA HIS A 107 -9.13 -7.95 4.12
C HIS A 107 -7.78 -8.58 3.89
N VAL A 108 -7.30 -8.49 2.65
CA VAL A 108 -5.95 -8.86 2.22
C VAL A 108 -5.45 -7.81 1.24
N ASP A 109 -4.13 -7.65 1.14
CA ASP A 109 -3.50 -6.76 0.16
C ASP A 109 -3.28 -7.49 -1.16
N ALA A 110 -4.41 -7.81 -1.83
CA ALA A 110 -4.41 -8.61 -3.05
C ALA A 110 -3.51 -8.00 -4.15
N GLY A 111 -2.76 -8.87 -4.83
CA GLY A 111 -1.84 -8.48 -5.91
C GLY A 111 -0.43 -8.10 -5.43
N SER A 112 -0.19 -8.04 -4.12
CA SER A 112 1.13 -7.84 -3.52
C SER A 112 1.68 -9.14 -2.94
N LEU A 113 3.00 -9.20 -2.73
CA LEU A 113 3.71 -10.34 -2.14
C LEU A 113 3.88 -10.13 -0.63
N VAL A 114 4.39 -8.97 -0.25
CA VAL A 114 4.67 -8.61 1.14
C VAL A 114 4.19 -7.19 1.42
N THR A 115 3.58 -7.02 2.59
CA THR A 115 3.19 -5.73 3.15
C THR A 115 4.06 -5.41 4.37
N VAL A 116 4.47 -4.16 4.47
CA VAL A 116 5.18 -3.58 5.62
C VAL A 116 4.36 -2.42 6.15
N ASP A 117 3.91 -2.51 7.39
CA ASP A 117 3.29 -1.42 8.12
C ASP A 117 4.27 -0.84 9.13
N VAL A 118 4.43 0.48 9.16
CA VAL A 118 5.27 1.19 10.13
C VAL A 118 4.43 2.17 10.92
N MET A 119 4.45 2.07 12.24
CA MET A 119 3.77 3.03 13.13
C MET A 119 4.50 4.37 13.11
N LEU A 120 3.74 5.45 12.90
CA LEU A 120 4.30 6.81 12.82
C LEU A 120 3.86 7.72 13.98
N ASP A 121 2.90 7.29 14.80
CA ASP A 121 2.38 8.08 15.92
C ASP A 121 1.92 7.15 17.05
N ALA A 122 2.08 7.57 18.30
CA ALA A 122 1.60 6.85 19.49
C ALA A 122 0.43 7.58 20.17
N ALA A 123 0.07 8.79 19.74
CA ALA A 123 -0.95 9.64 20.37
C ALA A 123 -2.37 9.25 19.92
N PHE A 124 -2.76 7.99 20.12
CA PHE A 124 -4.10 7.48 19.81
C PHE A 124 -4.51 6.36 20.77
N GLU A 125 -5.81 6.09 20.85
CA GLU A 125 -6.39 4.97 21.59
C GLU A 125 -7.23 4.09 20.63
N GLY A 126 -7.34 2.79 20.96
CA GLY A 126 -7.93 1.80 20.07
C GLY A 126 -7.01 1.46 18.90
N GLY A 127 -7.55 1.20 17.72
CA GLY A 127 -6.81 1.04 16.46
C GLY A 127 -5.80 -0.12 16.45
N ALA A 128 -6.03 -1.19 17.23
CA ALA A 128 -5.14 -2.35 17.26
C ALA A 128 -5.11 -3.03 15.89
N PHE A 129 -3.91 -3.33 15.39
CA PHE A 129 -3.72 -4.18 14.22
C PHE A 129 -3.94 -5.64 14.61
N ARG A 130 -4.76 -6.34 13.85
CA ARG A 130 -5.09 -7.74 14.07
C ARG A 130 -4.91 -8.55 12.80
N THR A 131 -4.50 -9.80 12.98
CA THR A 131 -4.46 -10.79 11.91
C THR A 131 -5.36 -11.98 12.25
N LEU A 132 -5.78 -12.72 11.24
CA LEU A 132 -6.52 -13.97 11.43
C LEU A 132 -5.52 -15.14 11.43
N GLU A 133 -5.38 -15.78 12.60
CA GLU A 133 -4.51 -16.95 12.81
C GLU A 133 -5.38 -18.17 13.10
N ASP A 134 -5.37 -19.16 12.22
CA ASP A 134 -6.15 -20.40 12.35
C ASP A 134 -7.64 -20.19 12.74
N GLY A 135 -8.22 -19.10 12.21
CA GLY A 135 -9.62 -18.74 12.46
C GLY A 135 -9.85 -17.81 13.66
N ALA A 136 -8.83 -17.49 14.44
CA ALA A 136 -8.92 -16.57 15.57
C ALA A 136 -8.23 -15.23 15.25
N ALA A 137 -8.81 -14.12 15.73
CA ALA A 137 -8.20 -12.81 15.62
C ALA A 137 -7.10 -12.65 16.68
N VAL A 138 -5.87 -12.41 16.22
CA VAL A 138 -4.69 -12.17 17.07
C VAL A 138 -4.35 -10.70 17.02
N SER A 139 -4.22 -10.06 18.20
CA SER A 139 -3.80 -8.66 18.32
C SER A 139 -2.29 -8.54 18.33
N HIS A 140 -1.77 -7.54 17.64
CA HIS A 140 -0.35 -7.18 17.64
C HIS A 140 -0.08 -5.85 18.38
N ALA A 141 -1.01 -5.39 19.22
CA ALA A 141 -0.92 -4.09 19.89
C ALA A 141 0.26 -3.95 20.86
N ASP A 142 0.79 -5.08 21.35
CA ASP A 142 1.95 -5.13 22.23
C ASP A 142 3.31 -5.05 21.51
N VAL A 143 3.33 -5.28 20.19
CA VAL A 143 4.55 -5.28 19.38
C VAL A 143 4.51 -4.28 18.21
N PHE A 144 3.37 -3.62 18.00
CA PHE A 144 3.16 -2.63 16.95
C PHE A 144 2.36 -1.45 17.51
N ARG A 145 3.05 -0.60 18.27
CA ARG A 145 2.43 0.51 19.00
C ARG A 145 3.22 1.81 18.94
N ASP A 146 4.52 1.73 19.13
CA ASP A 146 5.37 2.91 19.26
C ASP A 146 5.86 3.38 17.87
N PRO A 147 6.12 4.70 17.71
CA PRO A 147 6.67 5.20 16.45
C PRO A 147 7.98 4.50 16.08
N GLY A 148 8.06 4.01 14.84
CA GLY A 148 9.19 3.22 14.36
C GLY A 148 9.02 1.72 14.48
N ASP A 149 8.03 1.22 15.25
CA ASP A 149 7.66 -0.19 15.22
C ASP A 149 7.12 -0.57 13.84
N ALA A 150 7.43 -1.78 13.39
CA ALA A 150 6.93 -2.29 12.12
C ALA A 150 6.43 -3.73 12.24
N VAL A 151 5.44 -4.05 11.43
CA VAL A 151 5.01 -5.43 11.15
C VAL A 151 5.18 -5.73 9.68
N VAL A 152 5.68 -6.94 9.39
CA VAL A 152 5.95 -7.43 8.04
C VAL A 152 5.24 -8.77 7.85
N PHE A 153 4.41 -8.87 6.82
CA PHE A 153 3.60 -10.06 6.60
C PHE A 153 3.37 -10.33 5.10
N LEU A 154 3.04 -11.56 4.75
CA LEU A 154 2.61 -11.88 3.39
C LEU A 154 1.29 -11.15 3.10
N SER A 155 1.22 -10.45 1.98
CA SER A 155 0.09 -9.57 1.62
C SER A 155 -1.27 -10.27 1.58
N LEU A 156 -1.29 -11.59 1.36
CA LEU A 156 -2.52 -12.40 1.42
C LEU A 156 -2.92 -12.82 2.84
N LYS A 157 -2.19 -12.38 3.87
CA LYS A 157 -2.60 -12.59 5.26
C LYS A 157 -3.81 -11.74 5.58
N ARG A 158 -4.87 -12.36 6.07
CA ARG A 158 -6.07 -11.64 6.49
C ARG A 158 -5.77 -10.78 7.70
N HIS A 159 -6.13 -9.52 7.62
CA HIS A 159 -5.87 -8.54 8.67
C HIS A 159 -6.93 -7.46 8.71
N HIS A 160 -7.03 -6.79 9.85
CA HIS A 160 -7.90 -5.65 10.04
C HIS A 160 -7.34 -4.72 11.12
N VAL A 161 -7.94 -3.53 11.25
CA VAL A 161 -7.59 -2.54 12.27
C VAL A 161 -8.84 -2.21 13.05
N ASP A 162 -8.79 -2.40 14.36
CA ASP A 162 -9.88 -2.04 15.28
C ASP A 162 -10.20 -0.54 15.16
N ARG A 163 -11.36 -0.16 15.67
CA ARG A 163 -11.79 1.24 15.72
C ARG A 163 -10.80 2.08 16.53
N VAL A 164 -10.38 3.21 15.96
CA VAL A 164 -9.70 4.27 16.71
C VAL A 164 -10.73 4.99 17.57
N THR A 165 -10.46 5.17 18.86
CA THR A 165 -11.39 5.76 19.83
C THR A 165 -11.01 7.18 20.24
N ALA A 166 -9.71 7.50 20.22
CA ALA A 166 -9.18 8.84 20.50
C ALA A 166 -7.90 9.10 19.73
N GLY A 167 -7.57 10.38 19.50
CA GLY A 167 -6.37 10.81 18.79
C GLY A 167 -6.39 10.52 17.31
N ALA A 168 -5.20 10.32 16.70
CA ALA A 168 -5.07 9.96 15.30
C ALA A 168 -3.97 8.92 15.11
N ARG A 169 -4.36 7.74 14.63
CA ARG A 169 -3.43 6.68 14.26
C ARG A 169 -2.82 6.98 12.89
N ARG A 170 -1.49 7.11 12.83
CA ARG A 170 -0.75 7.32 11.60
C ARG A 170 0.16 6.14 11.31
N VAL A 171 0.06 5.62 10.09
CA VAL A 171 0.82 4.44 9.65
C VAL A 171 1.32 4.67 8.23
N LEU A 172 2.56 4.27 7.97
CA LEU A 172 3.08 4.08 6.63
C LEU A 172 2.86 2.61 6.22
N VAL A 173 2.22 2.40 5.09
CA VAL A 173 1.99 1.08 4.48
C VAL A 173 2.77 1.00 3.18
N LEU A 174 3.64 0.01 3.05
CA LEU A 174 4.33 -0.31 1.80
C LEU A 174 3.94 -1.69 1.32
N GLU A 175 3.63 -1.80 0.04
CA GLU A 175 3.38 -3.08 -0.60
C GLU A 175 4.41 -3.35 -1.69
N PHE A 176 4.99 -4.53 -1.64
CA PHE A 176 5.93 -5.03 -2.62
C PHE A 176 5.32 -6.14 -3.45
N TRP A 177 5.57 -6.14 -4.74
CA TRP A 177 4.96 -7.06 -5.69
C TRP A 177 5.90 -7.57 -6.79
N ASP A 178 5.46 -8.56 -7.58
CA ASP A 178 6.12 -9.02 -8.79
C ASP A 178 5.71 -8.18 -10.01
N GLY A 179 6.05 -6.91 -9.96
CA GLY A 179 5.73 -5.92 -10.97
C GLY A 179 6.78 -4.79 -10.99
N PRO A 180 6.66 -3.83 -11.91
CA PRO A 180 7.53 -2.66 -11.91
C PRO A 180 7.20 -1.72 -10.74
N GLU A 181 8.18 -0.94 -10.29
CA GLU A 181 7.90 0.16 -9.37
C GLU A 181 6.87 1.10 -9.98
N ARG A 182 5.79 1.38 -9.25
CA ARG A 182 4.72 2.26 -9.69
C ARG A 182 4.84 3.66 -9.09
N GLY A 183 4.45 4.65 -9.89
CA GLY A 183 4.35 6.06 -9.48
C GLY A 183 2.93 6.59 -9.65
N CYS A 184 1.91 5.75 -9.50
CA CYS A 184 0.51 6.15 -9.64
C CYS A 184 -0.01 6.79 -8.36
N PRO A 185 -1.02 7.70 -8.42
CA PRO A 185 -1.72 8.24 -7.26
C PRO A 185 -2.81 7.29 -6.76
N HIS A 186 -2.59 5.99 -6.86
CA HIS A 186 -3.47 4.92 -6.41
C HIS A 186 -2.71 3.61 -6.28
N ARG A 187 -3.32 2.61 -5.66
CA ARG A 187 -2.83 1.24 -5.60
C ARG A 187 -3.04 0.57 -6.97
N CYS A 188 -1.97 0.52 -7.77
CA CYS A 188 -2.05 -0.04 -9.12
C CYS A 188 -2.29 -1.57 -9.08
N GLU A 189 -3.21 -2.06 -9.91
CA GLU A 189 -3.56 -3.47 -9.97
C GLU A 189 -2.86 -4.22 -11.11
N ARG A 190 -2.17 -3.48 -12.01
CA ARG A 190 -1.49 -4.07 -13.16
C ARG A 190 -0.01 -4.32 -12.94
N PRO A 191 0.41 -5.58 -12.81
CA PRO A 191 1.82 -5.94 -12.72
C PRO A 191 2.55 -5.82 -14.07
N ARG A 192 1.84 -5.76 -15.18
CA ARG A 192 2.39 -5.65 -16.55
C ARG A 192 1.71 -4.54 -17.32
N GLY A 193 2.42 -3.94 -18.28
CA GLY A 193 1.89 -2.89 -19.14
C GLY A 193 1.71 -1.54 -18.43
N ALA A 194 0.97 -0.63 -19.08
CA ALA A 194 0.62 0.68 -18.54
C ALA A 194 -0.43 0.58 -17.42
N CYS A 195 -0.47 1.59 -16.55
CA CYS A 195 -1.52 1.69 -15.54
C CYS A 195 -2.85 2.05 -16.20
N ASP A 196 -3.94 1.34 -15.84
CA ASP A 196 -5.27 1.54 -16.42
C ASP A 196 -5.82 2.94 -16.21
N VAL A 197 -5.65 3.48 -15.00
CA VAL A 197 -6.11 4.83 -14.68
C VAL A 197 -5.39 5.87 -15.53
N ALA A 198 -4.07 5.73 -15.76
CA ALA A 198 -3.34 6.63 -16.63
C ALA A 198 -3.80 6.54 -18.10
N VAL A 199 -4.17 5.36 -18.56
CA VAL A 199 -4.72 5.16 -19.91
C VAL A 199 -6.11 5.77 -20.02
N HIS A 200 -6.98 5.49 -19.05
CA HIS A 200 -8.34 6.01 -19.00
C HIS A 200 -8.35 7.55 -18.91
N ASP A 201 -7.54 8.14 -18.03
CA ASP A 201 -7.42 9.59 -17.87
C ASP A 201 -6.91 10.26 -19.16
N ALA A 202 -5.96 9.62 -19.86
CA ALA A 202 -5.47 10.11 -21.13
C ALA A 202 -6.55 10.05 -22.24
N VAL A 203 -7.36 9.01 -22.26
CA VAL A 203 -8.50 8.88 -23.18
C VAL A 203 -9.56 9.94 -22.88
N LEU A 204 -9.95 10.11 -21.61
CA LEU A 204 -10.94 11.12 -21.19
C LEU A 204 -10.48 12.56 -21.41
N ALA A 205 -9.18 12.84 -21.25
CA ALA A 205 -8.62 14.17 -21.51
C ALA A 205 -8.61 14.55 -23.00
N GLY A 206 -9.08 13.68 -23.89
CA GLY A 206 -9.12 13.94 -25.32
C GLY A 206 -7.73 14.18 -25.90
N ALA A 207 -6.69 13.58 -25.31
CA ALA A 207 -5.34 13.59 -25.85
C ALA A 207 -5.36 12.81 -27.19
N GLY A 208 -5.92 13.44 -28.20
CA GLY A 208 -5.94 12.99 -29.59
C GLY A 208 -4.49 12.84 -30.06
N ASP A 209 -4.24 11.77 -30.75
CA ASP A 209 -2.96 11.33 -31.29
C ASP A 209 -2.06 10.59 -30.27
N PHE A 210 -2.57 9.51 -29.76
CA PHE A 210 -1.71 8.45 -29.22
C PHE A 210 -0.96 7.84 -30.42
N GLY A 211 0.29 8.23 -30.63
CA GLY A 211 1.11 7.66 -31.68
C GLY A 211 1.11 6.12 -31.60
N ALA A 212 1.27 5.44 -32.74
CA ALA A 212 1.21 3.98 -32.85
C ALA A 212 1.99 3.22 -31.77
N ALA A 213 3.11 3.78 -31.28
CA ALA A 213 3.92 3.24 -30.19
C ALA A 213 3.18 3.11 -28.84
N PHE A 214 2.12 3.91 -28.60
CA PHE A 214 1.31 3.80 -27.40
C PHE A 214 0.36 2.59 -27.49
N PHE A 215 -0.25 2.38 -28.64
CA PHE A 215 -1.13 1.24 -28.87
C PHE A 215 -0.38 -0.08 -28.98
N ASP A 216 0.85 -0.07 -29.49
CA ASP A 216 1.73 -1.26 -29.55
C ASP A 216 2.16 -1.72 -28.14
N ALA A 217 2.14 -0.84 -27.13
CA ALA A 217 2.43 -1.15 -25.74
C ALA A 217 1.19 -1.66 -24.96
N LEU A 218 -0.01 -1.54 -25.50
CA LEU A 218 -1.23 -2.05 -24.90
C LEU A 218 -1.45 -3.52 -25.29
N ASP A 219 -1.85 -4.34 -24.31
CA ASP A 219 -2.31 -5.70 -24.62
C ASP A 219 -3.53 -5.63 -25.55
N PRO A 220 -3.49 -6.22 -26.77
CA PRO A 220 -4.60 -6.18 -27.72
C PRO A 220 -5.92 -6.75 -27.19
N ALA A 221 -5.87 -7.63 -26.17
CA ALA A 221 -7.07 -8.16 -25.53
C ALA A 221 -7.80 -7.07 -24.74
N LEU A 222 -7.07 -6.19 -24.09
CA LEU A 222 -7.60 -5.11 -23.27
C LEU A 222 -8.22 -3.98 -24.08
N VAL A 223 -7.62 -3.67 -25.24
CA VAL A 223 -8.19 -2.68 -26.17
C VAL A 223 -9.54 -3.19 -26.67
N ARG A 224 -9.64 -4.49 -27.02
CA ARG A 224 -10.91 -5.10 -27.42
C ARG A 224 -11.97 -5.09 -26.32
N ASP A 225 -11.57 -5.40 -25.08
CA ASP A 225 -12.51 -5.46 -23.95
C ASP A 225 -13.01 -4.06 -23.55
N ALA A 226 -12.13 -3.05 -23.62
CA ALA A 226 -12.50 -1.66 -23.39
C ALA A 226 -13.44 -1.12 -24.48
N MET A 227 -13.17 -1.43 -25.76
CA MET A 227 -14.04 -1.04 -26.88
C MET A 227 -15.40 -1.74 -26.79
N ALA A 228 -15.44 -3.04 -26.46
CA ALA A 228 -16.68 -3.78 -26.30
C ALA A 228 -17.49 -3.35 -25.05
N ALA A 229 -16.89 -2.72 -24.06
CA ALA A 229 -17.59 -2.12 -22.93
C ALA A 229 -18.27 -0.80 -23.33
N LEU A 230 -17.58 0.04 -24.10
CA LEU A 230 -18.13 1.30 -24.61
C LEU A 230 -19.32 1.10 -25.58
N GLU A 231 -19.31 0.02 -26.39
CA GLU A 231 -20.42 -0.31 -27.28
C GLU A 231 -21.65 -0.89 -26.57
N ARG A 232 -21.57 -1.26 -25.31
CA ARG A 232 -22.70 -1.79 -24.51
C ARG A 232 -23.48 -0.72 -23.75
N ASP A 233 -22.94 0.49 -23.64
CA ASP A 233 -23.56 1.62 -22.94
C ASP A 233 -24.26 2.62 -23.89
N GLU A 234 -24.35 2.32 -25.19
CA GLU A 234 -25.22 2.97 -26.20
C GLU A 234 -26.48 2.11 -26.48
#